data_da82159d71d51b4d3f491eed7608dd3c
#
_entry.id   da82159d71d51b4d3f491eed7608dd3c
#
_cell.length_a   1.000
_cell.length_b   1.000
_cell.length_c   1.000
_cell.angle_alpha   90.00
_cell.angle_beta   90.00
_cell.angle_gamma   90.00
#
_symmetry.space_group_name_H-M   'P 1'
#
loop_
_entity.id
_entity.type
_entity.pdbx_description
1 polymer ?
#
loop_
_entity_poly.entity_id
_entity_poly.type
_entity_poly.pdbx_seq_one_letter_code
_entity_poly.pdbx_strand_id
1 'polypeptide(L)'
;SRAIAHSTICRVNISDIFQNSIFPEPEFHKEKGVVLEEIHMYEDESRTKVEDTFLQLIYGNQGAGRSIAGSEQTVKNITHRELLNYYRKYYNAKNAYLFIAGNFDSIQTRKLIAKYFNTAKSTHSFPYPKTKILQKRPKLSLTYKDNKETHFILGFHGYPLFDETNYALHVLETILSGGFTSRLFQLVREKLGGAYYIYSDNWLFFDRGIFIIRGGIDSQRAELIFSEIIKEIKTLKDKPLTNQELQKAKNYIKGKLFIKMDQPYYLYHYLTHPILYNHP
;
A
#
# COMPACT_ATOMS: atom_id res chain seq x y z
N SER A 1 22.74 14.16 26.52
CA SER A 1 22.95 15.37 25.70
C SER A 1 23.07 15.10 24.19
N ARG A 2 23.68 13.98 23.73
CA ARG A 2 23.78 13.63 22.29
C ARG A 2 22.41 13.36 21.63
N ALA A 3 21.48 12.68 22.32
CA ALA A 3 20.15 12.39 21.77
C ALA A 3 19.31 13.66 21.52
N ILE A 4 19.48 14.69 22.36
CA ILE A 4 18.76 15.98 22.20
C ILE A 4 19.31 16.76 21.00
N ALA A 5 20.61 16.72 20.76
CA ALA A 5 21.23 17.38 19.61
C ALA A 5 20.76 16.78 18.27
N HIS A 6 20.75 15.45 18.15
CA HIS A 6 20.24 14.78 16.94
C HIS A 6 18.74 15.06 16.70
N SER A 7 17.91 15.11 17.73
CA SER A 7 16.49 15.42 17.58
C SER A 7 16.23 16.86 17.12
N THR A 8 17.06 17.80 17.52
CA THR A 8 16.96 19.22 17.10
C THR A 8 17.36 19.39 15.64
N ILE A 9 18.47 18.79 15.21
CA ILE A 9 18.94 18.81 13.82
C ILE A 9 17.88 18.20 12.88
N CYS A 10 17.33 17.03 13.19
CA CYS A 10 16.25 16.42 12.38
C CYS A 10 15.03 17.33 12.23
N ARG A 11 14.62 18.04 13.28
CA ARG A 11 13.44 18.92 13.26
C ARG A 11 13.66 20.17 12.42
N VAL A 12 14.85 20.76 12.50
CA VAL A 12 15.25 21.92 11.67
C VAL A 12 15.22 21.52 10.20
N ASN A 13 15.87 20.41 9.86
CA ASN A 13 15.96 19.93 8.48
C ASN A 13 14.58 19.58 7.90
N ILE A 14 13.71 18.88 8.65
CA ILE A 14 12.36 18.54 8.19
C ILE A 14 11.54 19.82 7.95
N SER A 15 11.60 20.80 8.84
CA SER A 15 10.84 22.04 8.67
C SER A 15 11.36 22.84 7.48
N ASP A 16 12.67 22.86 7.26
CA ASP A 16 13.31 23.56 6.15
C ASP A 16 12.94 22.90 4.81
N ILE A 17 13.10 21.57 4.71
CA ILE A 17 12.69 20.83 3.51
C ILE A 17 11.20 21.03 3.22
N PHE A 18 10.33 21.01 4.24
CA PHE A 18 8.89 21.21 4.04
C PHE A 18 8.52 22.61 3.57
N GLN A 19 9.18 23.66 4.12
CA GLN A 19 8.77 25.06 3.93
C GLN A 19 9.59 25.80 2.87
N ASN A 20 10.86 25.44 2.68
CA ASN A 20 11.83 26.22 1.93
C ASN A 20 12.50 25.45 0.79
N SER A 21 11.94 24.32 0.33
CA SER A 21 12.50 23.59 -0.81
C SER A 21 12.59 24.46 -2.05
N ILE A 22 13.76 24.54 -2.66
CA ILE A 22 14.08 25.44 -3.78
C ILE A 22 14.03 24.73 -5.14
N PHE A 23 14.17 23.40 -5.18
CA PHE A 23 14.14 22.58 -6.41
C PHE A 23 14.97 23.19 -7.56
N PRO A 24 16.31 23.25 -7.47
CA PRO A 24 17.11 23.80 -8.54
C PRO A 24 16.84 23.09 -9.89
N GLU A 25 16.74 23.83 -10.97
CA GLU A 25 16.38 23.27 -12.28
C GLU A 25 17.36 22.20 -12.79
N PRO A 26 18.71 22.35 -12.60
CA PRO A 26 19.63 21.27 -12.95
C PRO A 26 19.39 19.97 -12.18
N GLU A 27 19.09 20.04 -10.89
CA GLU A 27 18.79 18.87 -10.05
C GLU A 27 17.45 18.25 -10.43
N PHE A 28 16.44 19.06 -10.82
CA PHE A 28 15.18 18.56 -11.35
C PHE A 28 15.40 17.71 -12.61
N HIS A 29 16.23 18.16 -13.54
CA HIS A 29 16.53 17.38 -14.76
C HIS A 29 17.29 16.09 -14.45
N LYS A 30 18.21 16.11 -13.52
CA LYS A 30 18.93 14.93 -13.06
C LYS A 30 17.98 13.91 -12.39
N GLU A 31 17.10 14.39 -11.52
CA GLU A 31 16.13 13.55 -10.81
C GLU A 31 15.12 12.89 -11.78
N LYS A 32 14.72 13.59 -12.85
CA LYS A 32 13.91 12.95 -13.91
C LYS A 32 14.59 11.70 -14.49
N GLY A 33 15.91 11.75 -14.68
CA GLY A 33 16.68 10.58 -15.12
C GLY A 33 16.60 9.43 -14.10
N VAL A 34 16.78 9.73 -12.81
CA VAL A 34 16.67 8.73 -11.74
C VAL A 34 15.29 8.09 -11.71
N VAL A 35 14.22 8.90 -11.76
CA VAL A 35 12.83 8.40 -11.77
C VAL A 35 12.54 7.53 -13.01
N LEU A 36 13.12 7.85 -14.17
CA LEU A 36 12.98 7.00 -15.36
C LEU A 36 13.64 5.63 -15.17
N GLU A 37 14.82 5.58 -14.56
CA GLU A 37 15.47 4.32 -14.21
C GLU A 37 14.67 3.51 -13.16
N GLU A 38 14.05 4.17 -12.19
CA GLU A 38 13.14 3.51 -11.25
C GLU A 38 11.92 2.91 -11.97
N ILE A 39 11.33 3.62 -12.94
CA ILE A 39 10.22 3.08 -13.75
C ILE A 39 10.66 1.85 -14.51
N HIS A 40 11.83 1.88 -15.18
CA HIS A 40 12.37 0.73 -15.89
C HIS A 40 12.60 -0.46 -14.96
N MET A 41 13.16 -0.21 -13.78
CA MET A 41 13.35 -1.25 -12.75
C MET A 41 12.01 -1.91 -12.34
N TYR A 42 10.95 -1.12 -12.10
CA TYR A 42 9.62 -1.66 -11.77
C TYR A 42 8.98 -2.39 -12.95
N GLU A 43 9.22 -1.95 -14.18
CA GLU A 43 8.74 -2.65 -15.37
C GLU A 43 9.45 -3.99 -15.57
N ASP A 44 10.71 -4.08 -15.15
CA ASP A 44 11.50 -5.31 -15.22
C ASP A 44 11.15 -6.29 -14.09
N GLU A 45 10.71 -5.82 -12.96
CA GLU A 45 10.27 -6.67 -11.86
C GLU A 45 8.84 -7.19 -12.08
N SER A 46 8.71 -8.44 -12.51
CA SER A 46 7.41 -9.05 -12.86
C SER A 46 6.39 -9.01 -11.72
N ARG A 47 6.83 -9.10 -10.47
CA ARG A 47 5.98 -9.04 -9.28
C ARG A 47 5.36 -7.65 -9.09
N THR A 48 6.12 -6.59 -9.29
CA THR A 48 5.64 -5.20 -9.21
C THR A 48 4.79 -4.87 -10.43
N LYS A 49 5.22 -5.29 -11.61
CA LYS A 49 4.48 -5.05 -12.86
C LYS A 49 3.07 -5.64 -12.84
N VAL A 50 2.88 -6.83 -12.27
CA VAL A 50 1.53 -7.43 -12.17
C VAL A 50 0.61 -6.64 -11.24
N GLU A 51 1.14 -6.00 -10.18
CA GLU A 51 0.36 -5.16 -9.27
C GLU A 51 -0.15 -3.90 -9.98
N ASP A 52 0.71 -3.17 -10.68
CA ASP A 52 0.34 -2.00 -11.48
C ASP A 52 -0.67 -2.36 -12.58
N THR A 53 -0.41 -3.46 -13.31
CA THR A 53 -1.33 -3.95 -14.35
C THR A 53 -2.70 -4.29 -13.78
N PHE A 54 -2.75 -4.89 -12.61
CA PHE A 54 -3.98 -5.27 -11.94
C PHE A 54 -4.78 -4.03 -11.48
N LEU A 55 -4.14 -3.04 -10.87
CA LEU A 55 -4.80 -1.80 -10.46
C LEU A 55 -5.36 -1.02 -11.67
N GLN A 56 -4.58 -0.96 -12.74
CA GLN A 56 -5.04 -0.36 -14.00
C GLN A 56 -6.21 -1.12 -14.62
N LEU A 57 -6.23 -2.45 -14.54
CA LEU A 57 -7.32 -3.29 -15.04
C LEU A 57 -8.64 -3.02 -14.29
N ILE A 58 -8.58 -2.86 -12.98
CA ILE A 58 -9.76 -2.61 -12.13
C ILE A 58 -10.25 -1.17 -12.22
N TYR A 59 -9.35 -0.21 -12.07
CA TYR A 59 -9.70 1.21 -11.88
C TYR A 59 -9.48 2.07 -13.12
N GLY A 60 -8.75 1.56 -14.12
CA GLY A 60 -8.45 2.33 -15.34
C GLY A 60 -7.62 3.59 -15.02
N ASN A 61 -7.86 4.66 -15.75
CA ASN A 61 -7.12 5.93 -15.61
C ASN A 61 -7.66 6.82 -14.47
N GLN A 62 -8.06 6.23 -13.35
CA GLN A 62 -8.41 6.95 -12.12
C GLN A 62 -7.21 6.98 -11.16
N GLY A 63 -7.26 7.80 -10.11
CA GLY A 63 -6.17 7.90 -9.12
C GLY A 63 -5.71 6.54 -8.58
N ALA A 64 -6.65 5.67 -8.21
CA ALA A 64 -6.36 4.34 -7.69
C ALA A 64 -5.80 3.34 -8.72
N GLY A 65 -5.95 3.61 -10.02
CA GLY A 65 -5.48 2.72 -11.10
C GLY A 65 -4.21 3.17 -11.80
N ARG A 66 -3.68 4.35 -11.44
CA ARG A 66 -2.44 4.86 -12.02
C ARG A 66 -1.24 4.44 -11.19
N SER A 67 -0.13 4.10 -11.85
CA SER A 67 1.13 3.88 -11.15
C SER A 67 1.56 5.12 -10.36
N ILE A 68 2.06 4.93 -9.15
CA ILE A 68 2.55 6.02 -8.29
C ILE A 68 3.76 6.71 -8.92
N ALA A 69 4.65 5.96 -9.56
CA ALA A 69 5.80 6.51 -10.28
C ALA A 69 5.41 7.25 -11.57
N GLY A 70 4.17 7.09 -12.03
CA GLY A 70 3.72 7.59 -13.32
C GLY A 70 4.14 6.69 -14.47
N SER A 71 4.34 7.27 -15.64
CA SER A 71 4.86 6.61 -16.84
C SER A 71 6.06 7.37 -17.38
N GLU A 72 6.88 6.71 -18.18
CA GLU A 72 8.00 7.33 -18.89
C GLU A 72 7.56 8.63 -19.61
N GLN A 73 6.40 8.59 -20.28
CA GLN A 73 5.83 9.74 -20.97
C GLN A 73 5.47 10.89 -20.01
N THR A 74 4.84 10.60 -18.86
CA THR A 74 4.46 11.64 -17.89
C THR A 74 5.68 12.26 -17.23
N VAL A 75 6.71 11.46 -16.89
CA VAL A 75 7.97 11.95 -16.33
C VAL A 75 8.76 12.78 -17.31
N LYS A 76 8.82 12.37 -18.60
CA LYS A 76 9.49 13.16 -19.64
C LYS A 76 8.80 14.51 -19.88
N ASN A 77 7.49 14.55 -19.77
CA ASN A 77 6.70 15.76 -20.10
C ASN A 77 6.58 16.75 -18.94
N ILE A 78 6.68 16.30 -17.68
CA ILE A 78 6.57 17.22 -16.54
C ILE A 78 7.66 18.31 -16.61
N THR A 79 7.26 19.55 -16.39
CA THR A 79 8.13 20.71 -16.39
C THR A 79 8.52 21.11 -14.96
N HIS A 80 9.66 21.77 -14.82
CA HIS A 80 10.09 22.34 -13.54
C HIS A 80 9.05 23.30 -12.94
N ARG A 81 8.38 24.09 -13.79
CA ARG A 81 7.30 25.00 -13.35
C ARG A 81 6.11 24.24 -12.78
N GLU A 82 5.73 23.10 -13.35
CA GLU A 82 4.65 22.26 -12.83
C GLU A 82 5.00 21.66 -11.48
N LEU A 83 6.25 21.18 -11.29
CA LEU A 83 6.74 20.73 -9.99
C LEU A 83 6.64 21.83 -8.93
N LEU A 84 7.10 23.04 -9.22
CA LEU A 84 7.02 24.18 -8.30
C LEU A 84 5.57 24.54 -7.97
N ASN A 85 4.68 24.51 -8.97
CA ASN A 85 3.25 24.78 -8.77
C ASN A 85 2.59 23.70 -7.89
N TYR A 86 2.95 22.42 -8.10
CA TYR A 86 2.49 21.31 -7.27
C TYR A 86 2.96 21.48 -5.82
N TYR A 87 4.24 21.76 -5.60
CA TYR A 87 4.78 22.00 -4.28
C TYR A 87 4.05 23.15 -3.56
N ARG A 88 3.95 24.32 -4.18
CA ARG A 88 3.26 25.49 -3.61
C ARG A 88 1.79 25.23 -3.30
N LYS A 89 1.14 24.39 -4.09
CA LYS A 89 -0.27 24.06 -3.93
C LYS A 89 -0.51 23.06 -2.79
N TYR A 90 0.29 22.00 -2.71
CA TYR A 90 -0.01 20.87 -1.84
C TYR A 90 0.82 20.81 -0.55
N TYR A 91 2.00 21.41 -0.52
CA TYR A 91 2.86 21.46 0.66
C TYR A 91 2.50 22.68 1.52
N ASN A 92 1.43 22.58 2.28
CA ASN A 92 0.94 23.65 3.14
C ASN A 92 0.40 23.10 4.47
N ALA A 93 0.24 23.95 5.47
CA ALA A 93 -0.13 23.55 6.84
C ALA A 93 -1.48 22.87 6.95
N LYS A 94 -2.46 23.16 6.06
CA LYS A 94 -3.77 22.49 6.07
C LYS A 94 -3.75 21.11 5.46
N ASN A 95 -2.72 20.79 4.70
CA ASN A 95 -2.57 19.52 4.02
C ASN A 95 -1.45 18.66 4.62
N ALA A 96 -1.03 18.97 5.85
CA ALA A 96 0.07 18.28 6.50
C ALA A 96 -0.26 17.95 7.97
N TYR A 97 0.21 16.79 8.40
CA TYR A 97 0.21 16.38 9.80
C TYR A 97 1.65 16.08 10.22
N LEU A 98 2.03 16.56 11.39
CA LEU A 98 3.32 16.24 11.99
C LEU A 98 3.11 15.30 13.17
N PHE A 99 3.63 14.09 13.06
CA PHE A 99 3.62 13.11 14.13
C PHE A 99 5.05 12.88 14.64
N ILE A 100 5.19 12.80 15.96
CA ILE A 100 6.48 12.52 16.60
C ILE A 100 6.29 11.36 17.59
N ALA A 101 7.07 10.30 17.41
CA ALA A 101 7.06 9.13 18.28
C ALA A 101 8.49 8.84 18.76
N GLY A 102 8.63 8.38 20.00
CA GLY A 102 9.89 8.02 20.61
C GLY A 102 10.07 8.57 22.02
N ASN A 103 11.29 8.55 22.51
CA ASN A 103 11.62 9.12 23.83
C ASN A 103 12.03 10.61 23.67
N PHE A 104 11.16 11.54 24.07
CA PHE A 104 11.41 12.97 23.96
C PHE A 104 10.71 13.76 25.07
N ASP A 105 11.24 14.93 25.41
CA ASP A 105 10.57 15.92 26.26
C ASP A 105 9.44 16.59 25.47
N SER A 106 8.20 16.41 25.92
CA SER A 106 7.02 16.92 25.22
C SER A 106 6.91 18.45 25.27
N ILE A 107 7.34 19.11 26.36
CA ILE A 107 7.26 20.55 26.52
C ILE A 107 8.27 21.24 25.60
N GLN A 108 9.52 20.77 25.65
CA GLN A 108 10.58 21.30 24.78
C GLN A 108 10.27 21.04 23.31
N THR A 109 9.74 19.86 22.98
CA THR A 109 9.35 19.50 21.62
C THR A 109 8.27 20.42 21.07
N ARG A 110 7.21 20.70 21.84
CA ARG A 110 6.15 21.65 21.43
C ARG A 110 6.70 23.04 21.16
N LYS A 111 7.60 23.55 22.02
CA LYS A 111 8.27 24.84 21.80
C LYS A 111 9.07 24.89 20.49
N LEU A 112 9.79 23.80 20.18
CA LEU A 112 10.57 23.69 18.95
C LEU A 112 9.66 23.59 17.71
N ILE A 113 8.57 22.82 17.78
CA ILE A 113 7.58 22.75 16.70
C ILE A 113 6.99 24.14 16.44
N ALA A 114 6.52 24.83 17.48
CA ALA A 114 5.98 26.17 17.35
C ALA A 114 7.00 27.15 16.74
N LYS A 115 8.28 27.02 17.10
CA LYS A 115 9.34 27.85 16.55
C LYS A 115 9.59 27.59 15.06
N TYR A 116 9.69 26.33 14.64
CA TYR A 116 10.14 25.98 13.28
C TYR A 116 9.00 25.80 12.26
N PHE A 117 7.77 25.51 12.69
CA PHE A 117 6.61 25.33 11.81
C PHE A 117 5.61 26.50 11.87
N ASN A 118 5.93 27.60 12.52
CA ASN A 118 5.02 28.74 12.70
C ASN A 118 4.73 29.53 11.42
N THR A 119 5.56 29.37 10.40
CA THR A 119 5.45 30.11 9.12
C THR A 119 4.65 29.38 8.04
N ALA A 120 4.24 28.16 8.29
CA ALA A 120 3.46 27.38 7.33
C ALA A 120 2.08 28.01 7.10
N LYS A 121 1.96 28.87 6.08
CA LYS A 121 0.70 29.50 5.70
C LYS A 121 -0.21 28.47 5.06
N SER A 122 -1.45 28.44 5.50
CA SER A 122 -2.48 27.55 5.00
C SER A 122 -3.37 28.24 3.99
N THR A 123 -3.67 27.59 2.90
CA THR A 123 -4.61 28.12 1.92
C THR A 123 -5.81 27.22 1.63
N HIS A 124 -5.65 25.91 1.45
CA HIS A 124 -6.79 25.06 1.04
C HIS A 124 -6.62 23.61 1.51
N SER A 125 -7.73 22.93 1.82
CA SER A 125 -7.83 21.47 1.83
C SER A 125 -8.27 20.98 0.46
N PHE A 126 -7.74 19.84 0.02
CA PHE A 126 -8.08 19.29 -1.29
C PHE A 126 -9.06 18.12 -1.13
N PRO A 127 -10.23 18.18 -1.80
CA PRO A 127 -11.15 17.06 -1.77
C PRO A 127 -10.52 15.85 -2.47
N TYR A 128 -10.67 14.69 -1.86
CA TYR A 128 -10.27 13.43 -2.45
C TYR A 128 -11.27 13.01 -3.55
N PRO A 129 -10.87 12.86 -4.81
CA PRO A 129 -11.78 12.45 -5.88
C PRO A 129 -12.20 10.99 -5.66
N LYS A 130 -13.51 10.75 -5.54
CA LYS A 130 -14.05 9.40 -5.33
C LYS A 130 -13.77 8.48 -6.52
N THR A 131 -13.28 7.29 -6.23
CA THR A 131 -13.03 6.24 -7.22
C THR A 131 -14.35 5.62 -7.68
N LYS A 132 -14.53 5.44 -8.98
CA LYS A 132 -15.72 4.83 -9.59
C LYS A 132 -15.44 3.38 -9.98
N ILE A 133 -16.31 2.47 -9.59
CA ILE A 133 -16.26 1.08 -10.06
C ILE A 133 -16.97 1.03 -11.41
N LEU A 134 -16.22 0.86 -12.49
CA LEU A 134 -16.74 0.79 -13.86
C LEU A 134 -16.85 -0.66 -14.36
N GLN A 135 -16.30 -1.60 -13.63
CA GLN A 135 -16.29 -3.02 -13.99
C GLN A 135 -17.66 -3.65 -13.75
N LYS A 136 -18.24 -4.26 -14.79
CA LYS A 136 -19.54 -4.96 -14.73
C LYS A 136 -19.43 -6.47 -14.92
N ARG A 137 -18.30 -6.99 -15.34
CA ARG A 137 -18.00 -8.41 -15.58
C ARG A 137 -16.52 -8.70 -15.32
N PRO A 138 -16.14 -9.98 -15.12
CA PRO A 138 -14.74 -10.34 -14.97
C PRO A 138 -13.88 -9.82 -16.12
N LYS A 139 -12.67 -9.40 -15.80
CA LYS A 139 -11.67 -8.93 -16.76
C LYS A 139 -10.39 -9.73 -16.56
N LEU A 140 -9.66 -9.93 -17.64
CA LEU A 140 -8.36 -10.58 -17.66
C LEU A 140 -7.37 -9.69 -18.39
N SER A 141 -6.16 -9.58 -17.87
CA SER A 141 -4.99 -9.02 -18.56
C SER A 141 -3.87 -10.05 -18.51
N LEU A 142 -3.22 -10.27 -19.64
CA LEU A 142 -2.08 -11.16 -19.76
C LEU A 142 -0.92 -10.40 -20.37
N THR A 143 0.24 -10.48 -19.72
CA THR A 143 1.51 -9.95 -20.25
C THR A 143 2.50 -11.09 -20.32
N TYR A 144 3.01 -11.35 -21.51
CA TYR A 144 4.07 -12.34 -21.70
C TYR A 144 5.41 -11.74 -21.31
N LYS A 145 6.15 -12.50 -20.50
CA LYS A 145 7.57 -12.25 -20.21
C LYS A 145 8.29 -13.61 -20.18
N ASP A 146 9.48 -13.68 -20.73
CA ASP A 146 10.28 -14.91 -20.73
C ASP A 146 10.86 -15.17 -19.34
N ASN A 147 10.03 -15.74 -18.47
CA ASN A 147 10.35 -16.07 -17.08
C ASN A 147 9.94 -17.50 -16.76
N LYS A 148 10.66 -18.11 -15.82
CA LYS A 148 10.29 -19.44 -15.28
C LYS A 148 9.05 -19.38 -14.39
N GLU A 149 8.72 -18.21 -13.85
CA GLU A 149 7.61 -17.98 -12.93
C GLU A 149 6.50 -17.19 -13.59
N THR A 150 5.26 -17.59 -13.37
CA THR A 150 4.07 -16.80 -13.66
C THR A 150 3.63 -16.07 -12.41
N HIS A 151 3.74 -14.73 -12.41
CA HIS A 151 3.18 -13.91 -11.35
C HIS A 151 1.74 -13.55 -11.67
N PHE A 152 0.85 -13.66 -10.68
CA PHE A 152 -0.56 -13.39 -10.89
C PHE A 152 -1.21 -12.66 -9.71
N ILE A 153 -2.29 -11.96 -10.02
CA ILE A 153 -3.24 -11.43 -9.04
C ILE A 153 -4.66 -11.80 -9.50
N LEU A 154 -5.37 -12.50 -8.63
CA LEU A 154 -6.80 -12.72 -8.71
C LEU A 154 -7.47 -11.80 -7.69
N GLY A 155 -8.30 -10.87 -8.15
CA GLY A 155 -8.88 -9.87 -7.25
C GLY A 155 -10.39 -9.78 -7.32
N PHE A 156 -10.95 -9.35 -6.19
CA PHE A 156 -12.37 -9.12 -5.99
C PHE A 156 -12.57 -7.72 -5.41
N HIS A 157 -13.64 -7.04 -5.78
CA HIS A 157 -14.01 -5.80 -5.11
C HIS A 157 -14.23 -6.06 -3.62
N GLY A 158 -13.53 -5.30 -2.79
CA GLY A 158 -13.66 -5.28 -1.34
C GLY A 158 -14.41 -4.04 -0.86
N TYR A 159 -14.18 -3.67 0.39
CA TYR A 159 -14.86 -2.58 1.08
C TYR A 159 -13.91 -1.43 1.40
N PRO A 160 -14.42 -0.20 1.53
CA PRO A 160 -13.62 0.95 1.96
C PRO A 160 -12.90 0.72 3.30
N LEU A 161 -11.83 1.48 3.55
CA LEU A 161 -10.96 1.32 4.71
C LEU A 161 -11.70 1.18 6.05
N PHE A 162 -12.77 1.96 6.27
CA PHE A 162 -13.51 2.00 7.53
C PHE A 162 -14.81 1.17 7.55
N ASP A 163 -15.01 0.33 6.55
CA ASP A 163 -16.15 -0.57 6.54
C ASP A 163 -15.92 -1.76 7.50
N GLU A 164 -16.87 -2.02 8.38
CA GLU A 164 -16.77 -3.09 9.38
C GLU A 164 -16.64 -4.49 8.77
N THR A 165 -17.09 -4.67 7.52
CA THR A 165 -16.95 -5.93 6.79
C THR A 165 -15.47 -6.31 6.57
N ASN A 166 -14.55 -5.36 6.66
CA ASN A 166 -13.12 -5.62 6.59
C ASN A 166 -12.61 -6.55 7.69
N TYR A 167 -13.26 -6.58 8.86
CA TYR A 167 -12.91 -7.56 9.90
C TYR A 167 -13.18 -9.00 9.44
N ALA A 168 -14.28 -9.24 8.73
CA ALA A 168 -14.56 -10.54 8.14
C ALA A 168 -13.59 -10.89 7.01
N LEU A 169 -13.24 -9.92 6.15
CA LEU A 169 -12.22 -10.11 5.11
C LEU A 169 -10.84 -10.42 5.69
N HIS A 170 -10.47 -9.81 6.82
CA HIS A 170 -9.20 -10.10 7.49
C HIS A 170 -9.17 -11.52 8.08
N VAL A 171 -10.31 -12.02 8.59
CA VAL A 171 -10.43 -13.42 8.99
C VAL A 171 -10.31 -14.34 7.78
N LEU A 172 -10.97 -14.02 6.67
CA LEU A 172 -10.88 -14.78 5.41
C LEU A 172 -9.44 -14.82 4.87
N GLU A 173 -8.75 -13.69 4.83
CA GLU A 173 -7.32 -13.58 4.49
C GLU A 173 -6.49 -14.55 5.34
N THR A 174 -6.71 -14.54 6.65
CA THR A 174 -6.00 -15.42 7.59
C THR A 174 -6.26 -16.89 7.33
N ILE A 175 -7.50 -17.28 7.03
CA ILE A 175 -7.87 -18.66 6.69
C ILE A 175 -7.18 -19.10 5.40
N LEU A 176 -7.17 -18.22 4.40
CA LEU A 176 -6.59 -18.50 3.10
C LEU A 176 -5.06 -18.54 3.11
N SER A 177 -4.41 -17.61 3.82
CA SER A 177 -2.96 -17.44 3.73
C SER A 177 -2.25 -17.09 5.05
N GLY A 178 -2.93 -17.19 6.20
CA GLY A 178 -2.39 -16.85 7.52
C GLY A 178 -1.41 -17.87 8.10
N GLY A 179 -0.37 -18.24 7.36
CA GLY A 179 0.70 -19.14 7.81
C GLY A 179 0.69 -20.51 7.15
N PHE A 180 1.59 -21.38 7.57
CA PHE A 180 1.85 -22.68 6.93
C PHE A 180 0.67 -23.64 6.90
N THR A 181 -0.30 -23.49 7.77
CA THR A 181 -1.47 -24.35 7.84
C THR A 181 -2.70 -23.73 7.20
N SER A 182 -2.55 -22.62 6.50
CA SER A 182 -3.62 -21.96 5.76
C SER A 182 -3.97 -22.71 4.48
N ARG A 183 -5.18 -22.51 3.98
CA ARG A 183 -5.74 -23.33 2.89
C ARG A 183 -4.95 -23.21 1.60
N LEU A 184 -4.60 -21.99 1.17
CA LEU A 184 -3.82 -21.80 -0.06
C LEU A 184 -2.39 -22.30 0.08
N PHE A 185 -1.77 -22.14 1.25
CA PHE A 185 -0.44 -22.67 1.47
C PHE A 185 -0.45 -24.20 1.37
N GLN A 186 -1.37 -24.89 2.08
CA GLN A 186 -1.49 -26.34 2.05
C GLN A 186 -1.84 -26.87 0.64
N LEU A 187 -2.73 -26.16 -0.08
CA LEU A 187 -3.14 -26.58 -1.42
C LEU A 187 -2.01 -26.39 -2.44
N VAL A 188 -1.49 -25.17 -2.57
CA VAL A 188 -0.66 -24.82 -3.72
C VAL A 188 0.81 -25.13 -3.46
N ARG A 189 1.30 -24.92 -2.24
CA ARG A 189 2.70 -25.14 -1.91
C ARG A 189 2.99 -26.57 -1.45
N GLU A 190 2.17 -27.11 -0.53
CA GLU A 190 2.43 -28.46 0.01
C GLU A 190 1.91 -29.56 -0.91
N LYS A 191 0.64 -29.50 -1.27
CA LYS A 191 0.00 -30.57 -2.07
C LYS A 191 0.40 -30.53 -3.53
N LEU A 192 0.37 -29.35 -4.16
CA LEU A 192 0.69 -29.19 -5.57
C LEU A 192 2.17 -28.94 -5.82
N GLY A 193 2.95 -28.43 -4.86
CA GLY A 193 4.39 -28.15 -5.01
C GLY A 193 4.70 -27.16 -6.13
N GLY A 194 3.77 -26.28 -6.49
CA GLY A 194 3.88 -25.41 -7.68
C GLY A 194 3.98 -23.92 -7.39
N ALA A 195 4.15 -23.51 -6.13
CA ALA A 195 4.26 -22.09 -5.80
C ALA A 195 5.58 -21.75 -5.13
N TYR A 196 6.21 -20.70 -5.57
CA TYR A 196 7.29 -20.02 -4.87
C TYR A 196 6.76 -19.20 -3.71
N TYR A 197 5.65 -18.50 -3.94
CA TYR A 197 4.86 -17.84 -2.91
C TYR A 197 3.39 -17.83 -3.30
N ILE A 198 2.50 -17.83 -2.30
CA ILE A 198 1.06 -17.68 -2.45
C ILE A 198 0.51 -17.03 -1.18
N TYR A 199 -0.26 -15.96 -1.31
CA TYR A 199 -0.95 -15.33 -0.19
C TYR A 199 -2.14 -14.52 -0.66
N SER A 200 -3.06 -14.24 0.25
CA SER A 200 -4.16 -13.29 0.09
C SER A 200 -3.89 -12.03 0.89
N ASP A 201 -4.48 -10.94 0.47
CA ASP A 201 -4.30 -9.64 1.08
C ASP A 201 -5.57 -8.79 0.89
N ASN A 202 -5.78 -7.84 1.77
CA ASN A 202 -6.90 -6.90 1.68
C ASN A 202 -6.33 -5.48 1.47
N TRP A 203 -6.36 -5.01 0.22
CA TRP A 203 -5.88 -3.67 -0.12
C TRP A 203 -6.98 -2.66 0.16
N LEU A 204 -6.76 -1.85 1.20
CA LEU A 204 -7.72 -0.88 1.68
C LEU A 204 -7.37 0.52 1.18
N PHE A 205 -8.28 1.11 0.42
CA PHE A 205 -8.26 2.51 0.05
C PHE A 205 -9.32 3.26 0.85
N PHE A 206 -9.20 4.57 0.92
CA PHE A 206 -10.13 5.39 1.69
C PHE A 206 -11.60 5.17 1.32
N ASP A 207 -11.89 5.09 0.02
CA ASP A 207 -13.26 4.98 -0.53
C ASP A 207 -13.56 3.64 -1.22
N ARG A 208 -12.60 2.72 -1.28
CA ARG A 208 -12.70 1.41 -1.93
C ARG A 208 -11.78 0.41 -1.27
N GLY A 209 -11.97 -0.86 -1.60
CA GLY A 209 -11.06 -1.94 -1.24
C GLY A 209 -11.02 -3.02 -2.31
N ILE A 210 -10.00 -3.84 -2.22
CA ILE A 210 -9.80 -5.00 -3.10
C ILE A 210 -9.31 -6.15 -2.22
N PHE A 211 -10.00 -7.28 -2.29
CA PHE A 211 -9.47 -8.53 -1.75
C PHE A 211 -8.73 -9.26 -2.86
N ILE A 212 -7.49 -9.64 -2.63
CA ILE A 212 -6.64 -10.28 -3.63
C ILE A 212 -6.11 -11.64 -3.16
N ILE A 213 -5.85 -12.51 -4.13
CA ILE A 213 -4.99 -13.68 -4.00
C ILE A 213 -3.89 -13.48 -5.03
N ARG A 214 -2.64 -13.54 -4.60
CA ARG A 214 -1.49 -13.36 -5.47
C ARG A 214 -0.42 -14.40 -5.22
N GLY A 215 0.33 -14.73 -6.27
CA GLY A 215 1.37 -15.74 -6.20
C GLY A 215 2.37 -15.66 -7.35
N GLY A 216 3.51 -16.29 -7.09
CA GLY A 216 4.49 -16.68 -8.11
C GLY A 216 4.46 -18.20 -8.21
N ILE A 217 4.09 -18.70 -9.37
CA ILE A 217 3.85 -20.12 -9.62
C ILE A 217 4.64 -20.62 -10.82
N ASP A 218 4.87 -21.91 -10.86
CA ASP A 218 5.45 -22.57 -12.03
C ASP A 218 4.55 -22.37 -13.26
N SER A 219 5.12 -21.78 -14.31
CA SER A 219 4.40 -21.46 -15.55
C SER A 219 3.79 -22.70 -16.23
N GLN A 220 4.43 -23.86 -16.12
CA GLN A 220 3.95 -25.10 -16.71
C GLN A 220 2.73 -25.66 -15.97
N ARG A 221 2.51 -25.27 -14.73
CA ARG A 221 1.45 -25.75 -13.85
C ARG A 221 0.36 -24.69 -13.59
N ALA A 222 0.47 -23.53 -14.21
CA ALA A 222 -0.37 -22.38 -13.95
C ALA A 222 -1.87 -22.70 -14.07
N GLU A 223 -2.29 -23.38 -15.14
CA GLU A 223 -3.70 -23.74 -15.37
C GLU A 223 -4.27 -24.63 -14.25
N LEU A 224 -3.52 -25.66 -13.86
CA LEU A 224 -3.90 -26.53 -12.75
C LEU A 224 -4.03 -25.75 -11.45
N ILE A 225 -3.04 -24.92 -11.13
CA ILE A 225 -3.03 -24.14 -9.89
C ILE A 225 -4.19 -23.15 -9.86
N PHE A 226 -4.48 -22.45 -10.95
CA PHE A 226 -5.63 -21.55 -11.03
C PHE A 226 -6.95 -22.29 -10.84
N SER A 227 -7.13 -23.44 -11.49
CA SER A 227 -8.36 -24.22 -11.36
C SER A 227 -8.60 -24.67 -9.92
N GLU A 228 -7.56 -25.13 -9.21
CA GLU A 228 -7.66 -25.56 -7.81
C GLU A 228 -7.86 -24.37 -6.84
N ILE A 229 -7.25 -23.20 -7.09
CA ILE A 229 -7.54 -21.98 -6.30
C ILE A 229 -9.02 -21.59 -6.45
N ILE A 230 -9.55 -21.56 -7.66
CA ILE A 230 -10.96 -21.21 -7.90
C ILE A 230 -11.89 -22.24 -7.24
N LYS A 231 -11.56 -23.51 -7.27
CA LYS A 231 -12.31 -24.58 -6.61
C LYS A 231 -12.29 -24.41 -5.08
N GLU A 232 -11.16 -24.04 -4.49
CA GLU A 232 -11.05 -23.76 -3.06
C GLU A 232 -11.92 -22.56 -2.64
N ILE A 233 -11.92 -21.48 -3.43
CA ILE A 233 -12.79 -20.31 -3.19
C ILE A 233 -14.26 -20.70 -3.26
N LYS A 234 -14.66 -21.52 -4.24
CA LYS A 234 -16.04 -22.04 -4.33
C LYS A 234 -16.38 -22.91 -3.12
N THR A 235 -15.46 -23.77 -2.70
CA THR A 235 -15.66 -24.61 -1.50
C THR A 235 -15.89 -23.77 -0.25
N LEU A 236 -15.15 -22.66 -0.08
CA LEU A 236 -15.36 -21.72 1.03
C LEU A 236 -16.76 -21.07 1.01
N LYS A 237 -17.29 -20.80 -0.18
CA LYS A 237 -18.64 -20.25 -0.33
C LYS A 237 -19.72 -21.28 0.01
N ASP A 238 -19.53 -22.53 -0.39
CA ASP A 238 -20.56 -23.55 -0.32
C ASP A 238 -20.56 -24.34 1.00
N LYS A 239 -19.41 -24.37 1.70
CA LYS A 239 -19.24 -25.10 2.97
C LYS A 239 -18.92 -24.12 4.10
N PRO A 240 -19.73 -24.08 5.16
CA PRO A 240 -19.45 -23.28 6.34
C PRO A 240 -18.09 -23.62 6.96
N LEU A 241 -17.42 -22.61 7.50
CA LEU A 241 -16.20 -22.80 8.29
C LEU A 241 -16.51 -23.61 9.55
N THR A 242 -15.59 -24.45 9.96
CA THR A 242 -15.68 -25.09 11.29
C THR A 242 -15.38 -24.06 12.38
N ASN A 243 -15.98 -24.24 13.56
CA ASN A 243 -15.66 -23.39 14.72
C ASN A 243 -14.18 -23.42 15.08
N GLN A 244 -13.53 -24.57 14.91
CA GLN A 244 -12.10 -24.73 15.17
C GLN A 244 -11.26 -23.87 14.22
N GLU A 245 -11.56 -23.88 12.93
CA GLU A 245 -10.86 -23.10 11.91
C GLU A 245 -11.04 -21.60 12.13
N LEU A 246 -12.26 -21.16 12.42
CA LEU A 246 -12.55 -19.77 12.76
C LEU A 246 -11.81 -19.33 14.02
N GLN A 247 -11.80 -20.13 15.09
CA GLN A 247 -11.10 -19.80 16.31
C GLN A 247 -9.59 -19.74 16.13
N LYS A 248 -9.02 -20.65 15.32
CA LYS A 248 -7.62 -20.65 14.95
C LYS A 248 -7.25 -19.35 14.22
N ALA A 249 -8.03 -18.92 13.24
CA ALA A 249 -7.80 -17.66 12.53
C ALA A 249 -7.84 -16.45 13.46
N LYS A 250 -8.85 -16.37 14.33
CA LYS A 250 -8.96 -15.31 15.35
C LYS A 250 -7.76 -15.28 16.29
N ASN A 251 -7.30 -16.42 16.76
CA ASN A 251 -6.13 -16.50 17.64
C ASN A 251 -4.83 -16.10 16.93
N TYR A 252 -4.68 -16.48 15.66
CA TYR A 252 -3.55 -16.06 14.83
C TYR A 252 -3.50 -14.53 14.65
N ILE A 253 -4.64 -13.91 14.33
CA ILE A 253 -4.76 -12.46 14.19
C ILE A 253 -4.38 -11.76 15.49
N LYS A 254 -4.94 -12.22 16.63
CA LYS A 254 -4.63 -11.65 17.95
C LYS A 254 -3.14 -11.77 18.28
N GLY A 255 -2.55 -12.96 18.12
CA GLY A 255 -1.14 -13.17 18.39
C GLY A 255 -0.24 -12.29 17.52
N LYS A 256 -0.54 -12.19 16.22
CA LYS A 256 0.21 -11.34 15.30
C LYS A 256 0.07 -9.85 15.64
N LEU A 257 -1.12 -9.41 16.09
CA LEU A 257 -1.34 -8.03 16.52
C LEU A 257 -0.51 -7.72 17.77
N PHE A 258 -0.51 -8.58 18.80
CA PHE A 258 0.30 -8.36 20.00
C PHE A 258 1.79 -8.21 19.68
N ILE A 259 2.33 -9.10 18.83
CA ILE A 259 3.75 -9.02 18.40
C ILE A 259 4.03 -7.70 17.65
N LYS A 260 3.11 -7.27 16.80
CA LYS A 260 3.26 -6.03 16.04
C LYS A 260 3.19 -4.78 16.91
N MET A 261 2.32 -4.78 17.94
CA MET A 261 2.15 -3.61 18.83
C MET A 261 3.39 -3.34 19.69
N ASP A 262 4.29 -4.30 19.87
CA ASP A 262 5.59 -4.09 20.52
C ASP A 262 6.57 -3.28 19.63
N GLN A 263 6.26 -3.10 18.36
CA GLN A 263 7.10 -2.34 17.43
C GLN A 263 6.65 -0.86 17.40
N PRO A 264 7.52 0.12 17.73
CA PRO A 264 7.17 1.54 17.74
C PRO A 264 6.58 2.05 16.42
N TYR A 265 7.07 1.56 15.29
CA TYR A 265 6.58 1.88 13.96
C TYR A 265 5.10 1.47 13.77
N TYR A 266 4.71 0.30 14.26
CA TYR A 266 3.34 -0.20 14.14
C TYR A 266 2.37 0.56 15.04
N LEU A 267 2.79 0.81 16.27
CA LEU A 267 2.03 1.64 17.22
C LEU A 267 1.82 3.05 16.67
N TYR A 268 2.86 3.64 16.08
CA TYR A 268 2.78 4.93 15.40
C TYR A 268 1.68 4.94 14.33
N HIS A 269 1.69 4.00 13.40
CA HIS A 269 0.68 3.90 12.35
C HIS A 269 -0.73 3.70 12.92
N TYR A 270 -0.88 2.83 13.90
CA TYR A 270 -2.16 2.57 14.56
C TYR A 270 -2.77 3.84 15.17
N LEU A 271 -1.97 4.65 15.83
CA LEU A 271 -2.41 5.89 16.48
C LEU A 271 -2.64 7.05 15.50
N THR A 272 -1.92 7.09 14.37
CA THR A 272 -2.02 8.19 13.41
C THR A 272 -3.15 8.01 12.40
N HIS A 273 -3.53 6.78 12.08
CA HIS A 273 -4.59 6.47 11.10
C HIS A 273 -5.93 7.17 11.39
N PRO A 274 -6.51 7.10 12.61
CA PRO A 274 -7.76 7.79 12.91
C PRO A 274 -7.68 9.30 12.70
N ILE A 275 -6.52 9.90 13.01
CA ILE A 275 -6.29 11.35 12.88
C ILE A 275 -6.21 11.74 11.40
N LEU A 276 -5.43 11.00 10.60
CA LEU A 276 -5.22 11.28 9.18
C LEU A 276 -6.52 11.23 8.38
N TYR A 277 -7.41 10.32 8.72
CA TYR A 277 -8.65 10.11 8.00
C TYR A 277 -9.87 10.74 8.68
N ASN A 278 -9.65 11.51 9.76
CA ASN A 278 -10.72 12.12 10.57
C ASN A 278 -11.80 11.10 10.98
N HIS A 279 -11.36 9.90 11.35
CA HIS A 279 -12.21 8.78 11.76
C HIS A 279 -11.81 8.36 13.18
N PRO A 280 -12.74 8.40 14.16
CA PRO A 280 -12.45 8.09 15.57
C PRO A 280 -12.03 6.64 15.81
#